data_0d1cd59821fadf4babbb486eb2fee900
#
_entry.id   0d1cd59821fadf4babbb486eb2fee900
#
_cell.length_a   1.000
_cell.length_b   1.000
_cell.length_c   1.000
_cell.angle_alpha   90.00
_cell.angle_beta   90.00
_cell.angle_gamma   90.00
#
_symmetry.space_group_name_H-M   'P 1'
#
loop_
_entity.id
_entity.type
_entity.pdbx_description
1 polymer ?
#
loop_
_entity_poly.entity_id
_entity_poly.type
_entity_poly.pdbx_seq_one_letter_code
_entity_poly.pdbx_strand_id
1 'polypeptide(L)'
;MWWLAGLAALLLFAFPYAERTRNASERPRLLQGMALVDTGSLAIDGPGARGLATGPDVARDPLRGRLYPNKPPGAGLVAAAAYAGARGLAAATGEPLTLRRYTWWARLLAGVLPTLLLCGWLARRFAPELGARRMWLALGLYALATPAFAYAHLLYGHQLTACLLTLGAALVVDGCRADRPLRAALGGGLAGAAVGVEYSAAFAGPALAVFVLSWARRGRWRAAVGALVGAAGPLTLLGLYHASVYGGPLRTGYHHVIDPTFAAKHGEGFLGLVAPSWAAFHTHLLASEGGLLWWAPLAPLALAGLWDMSRGTGDSALRSHARVQLAMFLALVLACASLNFEGGWRVGPRYLVAVLPALALGWGRALAWVSEHPLRVGLFVALMTWSLVINGLAGDLWPHLDLTNIHQPVSEVLLPLWRAGRTPYTPAGVGITGALIAGLLGLLILLRPGPRAAAIAAGLGVAAGLGLVAATALFAPHPRGAANLAYIERVWEPPPDGAAVSAILEPLSR
;
A
#
# COMPACT_ATOMS: atom_id res chain seq x y z
N MET A 1 23.43 4.57 -2.59
CA MET A 1 23.06 4.89 -1.20
C MET A 1 22.31 6.22 -1.08
N TRP A 2 22.78 7.32 -1.69
CA TRP A 2 22.17 8.66 -1.55
C TRP A 2 20.68 8.73 -1.95
N TRP A 3 20.28 8.02 -3.00
CA TRP A 3 18.87 7.98 -3.44
C TRP A 3 17.95 7.31 -2.43
N LEU A 4 18.41 6.27 -1.76
CA LEU A 4 17.64 5.64 -0.69
C LEU A 4 17.49 6.56 0.51
N ALA A 5 18.55 7.30 0.86
CA ALA A 5 18.49 8.31 1.93
C ALA A 5 17.55 9.47 1.58
N GLY A 6 17.59 9.96 0.32
CA GLY A 6 16.65 10.98 -0.15
C GLY A 6 15.19 10.49 -0.12
N LEU A 7 14.93 9.25 -0.55
CA LEU A 7 13.60 8.65 -0.45
C LEU A 7 13.15 8.49 1.00
N ALA A 8 14.06 8.05 1.89
CA ALA A 8 13.76 7.95 3.32
C ALA A 8 13.42 9.32 3.92
N ALA A 9 14.19 10.37 3.56
CA ALA A 9 13.93 11.72 4.02
C ALA A 9 12.55 12.22 3.60
N LEU A 10 12.12 11.98 2.35
CA LEU A 10 10.80 12.38 1.86
C LEU A 10 9.67 11.61 2.55
N LEU A 11 9.82 10.29 2.70
CA LEU A 11 8.83 9.46 3.38
C LEU A 11 8.70 9.81 4.87
N LEU A 12 9.81 10.12 5.54
CA LEU A 12 9.80 10.50 6.95
C LEU A 12 9.33 11.94 7.17
N PHE A 13 9.55 12.84 6.21
CA PHE A 13 9.07 14.22 6.28
C PHE A 13 7.54 14.28 6.22
N ALA A 14 6.91 13.53 5.33
CA ALA A 14 5.46 13.43 5.21
C ALA A 14 4.85 12.39 6.17
N PHE A 15 5.57 11.98 7.21
CA PHE A 15 5.13 10.94 8.13
C PHE A 15 4.05 11.47 9.07
N PRO A 16 2.94 10.72 9.29
CA PRO A 16 1.83 11.20 10.08
C PRO A 16 2.19 11.40 11.55
N TYR A 17 1.94 12.60 12.06
CA TYR A 17 2.04 12.96 13.48
C TYR A 17 0.69 13.02 14.17
N ALA A 18 -0.34 12.50 13.50
CA ALA A 18 -1.72 12.59 13.96
C ALA A 18 -1.92 11.99 15.36
N GLU A 19 -2.69 12.68 16.18
CA GLU A 19 -2.98 12.26 17.54
C GLU A 19 -4.14 11.29 17.63
N ARG A 20 -5.02 11.33 16.64
CA ARG A 20 -6.23 10.51 16.58
C ARG A 20 -6.23 9.67 15.33
N THR A 21 -6.24 8.37 15.52
CA THR A 21 -6.48 7.45 14.41
C THR A 21 -7.96 7.40 14.12
N ARG A 22 -8.43 8.12 13.09
CA ARG A 22 -9.85 8.09 12.69
C ARG A 22 -10.14 7.00 11.67
N ASN A 23 -9.11 6.35 11.20
CA ASN A 23 -9.21 5.33 10.19
C ASN A 23 -9.82 4.04 10.74
N ALA A 24 -10.94 3.64 10.15
CA ALA A 24 -11.66 2.43 10.52
C ALA A 24 -10.79 1.16 10.50
N SER A 25 -9.84 1.10 9.58
CA SER A 25 -9.00 -0.09 9.37
C SER A 25 -7.80 -0.17 10.31
N GLU A 26 -7.25 0.97 10.75
CA GLU A 26 -6.07 0.98 11.65
C GLU A 26 -6.42 0.68 13.10
N ARG A 27 -7.52 1.26 13.60
CA ARG A 27 -7.92 1.15 15.01
C ARG A 27 -7.97 -0.28 15.52
N PRO A 28 -8.72 -1.20 14.91
CA PRO A 28 -8.78 -2.57 15.38
C PRO A 28 -7.40 -3.25 15.45
N ARG A 29 -6.51 -2.95 14.50
CA ARG A 29 -5.15 -3.50 14.45
C ARG A 29 -4.25 -2.97 15.57
N LEU A 30 -4.34 -1.66 15.86
CA LEU A 30 -3.63 -1.06 17.00
C LEU A 30 -4.12 -1.66 18.31
N LEU A 31 -5.45 -1.77 18.51
CA LEU A 31 -6.03 -2.37 19.71
C LEU A 31 -5.64 -3.85 19.84
N GLN A 32 -5.58 -4.59 18.75
CA GLN A 32 -5.10 -5.98 18.74
C GLN A 32 -3.64 -6.08 19.20
N GLY A 33 -2.79 -5.15 18.75
CA GLY A 33 -1.39 -5.09 19.19
C GLY A 33 -1.26 -4.83 20.69
N MET A 34 -2.06 -3.91 21.25
CA MET A 34 -2.11 -3.65 22.69
C MET A 34 -2.58 -4.88 23.47
N ALA A 35 -3.71 -5.46 23.08
CA ALA A 35 -4.29 -6.61 23.75
C ALA A 35 -3.33 -7.81 23.77
N LEU A 36 -2.63 -8.05 22.67
CA LEU A 36 -1.66 -9.15 22.56
C LEU A 36 -0.50 -8.96 23.55
N VAL A 37 0.05 -7.76 23.67
CA VAL A 37 1.20 -7.50 24.55
C VAL A 37 0.78 -7.46 26.02
N ASP A 38 -0.35 -6.85 26.34
CA ASP A 38 -0.77 -6.64 27.72
C ASP A 38 -1.43 -7.89 28.32
N THR A 39 -2.22 -8.62 27.52
CA THR A 39 -3.06 -9.73 28.03
C THR A 39 -2.81 -11.08 27.34
N GLY A 40 -1.93 -11.15 26.34
CA GLY A 40 -1.71 -12.35 25.52
C GLY A 40 -2.88 -12.70 24.60
N SER A 41 -3.87 -11.80 24.46
CA SER A 41 -5.08 -12.02 23.67
C SER A 41 -5.06 -11.23 22.36
N LEU A 42 -5.57 -11.85 21.28
CA LEU A 42 -5.81 -11.15 20.01
C LEU A 42 -7.19 -10.47 19.94
N ALA A 43 -8.03 -10.64 20.96
CA ALA A 43 -9.33 -9.98 21.04
C ALA A 43 -9.18 -8.53 21.53
N ILE A 44 -10.04 -7.63 21.03
CA ILE A 44 -9.94 -6.19 21.24
C ILE A 44 -10.94 -5.62 22.26
N ASP A 45 -11.65 -6.48 22.99
CA ASP A 45 -12.64 -6.07 24.00
C ASP A 45 -11.98 -5.28 25.14
N GLY A 46 -10.79 -5.68 25.59
CA GLY A 46 -10.07 -5.04 26.69
C GLY A 46 -9.78 -3.57 26.42
N PRO A 47 -9.12 -3.19 25.31
CA PRO A 47 -8.93 -1.79 24.93
C PRO A 47 -10.26 -1.05 24.73
N GLY A 48 -11.28 -1.70 24.15
CA GLY A 48 -12.61 -1.12 23.97
C GLY A 48 -13.29 -0.76 25.31
N ALA A 49 -13.17 -1.62 26.31
CA ALA A 49 -13.69 -1.39 27.65
C ALA A 49 -13.03 -0.20 28.36
N ARG A 50 -11.83 0.21 27.94
CA ARG A 50 -11.12 1.41 28.41
C ARG A 50 -11.41 2.69 27.61
N GLY A 51 -12.49 2.71 26.83
CA GLY A 51 -12.93 3.89 26.09
C GLY A 51 -12.21 4.10 24.75
N LEU A 52 -11.36 3.17 24.31
CA LEU A 52 -10.74 3.23 23.00
C LEU A 52 -11.70 2.68 21.93
N ALA A 53 -12.20 3.55 21.07
CA ALA A 53 -13.15 3.17 20.03
C ALA A 53 -12.57 2.13 19.06
N THR A 54 -13.30 1.01 18.84
CA THR A 54 -12.87 -0.09 17.97
C THR A 54 -12.99 0.23 16.49
N GLY A 55 -13.91 1.11 16.08
CA GLY A 55 -14.23 1.38 14.68
C GLY A 55 -15.13 0.28 14.07
N PRO A 56 -15.52 0.40 12.78
CA PRO A 56 -16.44 -0.52 12.12
C PRO A 56 -15.79 -1.81 11.55
N ASP A 57 -14.47 -1.81 11.33
CA ASP A 57 -13.75 -2.97 10.75
C ASP A 57 -13.53 -4.11 11.78
N VAL A 58 -14.62 -4.54 12.42
CA VAL A 58 -14.64 -5.49 13.53
C VAL A 58 -15.55 -6.68 13.21
N ALA A 59 -15.11 -7.86 13.65
CA ALA A 59 -15.86 -9.10 13.60
C ALA A 59 -16.14 -9.61 15.03
N ARG A 60 -17.27 -10.29 15.22
CA ARG A 60 -17.63 -10.96 16.47
C ARG A 60 -17.35 -12.47 16.36
N ASP A 61 -16.58 -12.98 17.29
CA ASP A 61 -16.36 -14.43 17.46
C ASP A 61 -17.72 -15.12 17.76
N PRO A 62 -18.15 -16.10 16.90
CA PRO A 62 -19.41 -16.78 17.11
C PRO A 62 -19.40 -17.75 18.30
N LEU A 63 -18.20 -18.12 18.81
CA LEU A 63 -18.06 -19.10 19.89
C LEU A 63 -18.09 -18.46 21.28
N ARG A 64 -17.46 -17.27 21.44
CA ARG A 64 -17.29 -16.60 22.74
C ARG A 64 -17.86 -15.18 22.77
N GLY A 65 -18.35 -14.66 21.64
CA GLY A 65 -18.89 -13.31 21.52
C GLY A 65 -17.86 -12.18 21.56
N ARG A 66 -16.56 -12.50 21.59
CA ARG A 66 -15.46 -11.53 21.66
C ARG A 66 -15.26 -10.79 20.35
N LEU A 67 -14.64 -9.62 20.43
CA LEU A 67 -14.40 -8.74 19.28
C LEU A 67 -12.97 -8.91 18.74
N TYR A 68 -12.84 -8.98 17.43
CA TYR A 68 -11.58 -9.08 16.70
C TYR A 68 -11.59 -8.16 15.48
N PRO A 69 -10.41 -7.72 14.96
CA PRO A 69 -10.36 -7.12 13.63
C PRO A 69 -10.94 -8.09 12.60
N ASN A 70 -11.73 -7.59 11.64
CA ASN A 70 -12.27 -8.43 10.56
C ASN A 70 -11.21 -8.83 9.51
N LYS A 71 -10.00 -8.31 9.64
CA LYS A 71 -8.83 -8.57 8.78
C LYS A 71 -7.92 -9.65 9.36
N PRO A 72 -6.97 -10.21 8.57
CA PRO A 72 -5.96 -11.12 9.10
C PRO A 72 -5.11 -10.47 10.21
N PRO A 73 -4.54 -11.25 11.15
CA PRO A 73 -3.86 -10.71 12.32
C PRO A 73 -2.47 -10.12 12.05
N GLY A 74 -1.87 -10.31 10.86
CA GLY A 74 -0.48 -9.96 10.57
C GLY A 74 -0.11 -8.50 10.82
N ALA A 75 -0.97 -7.55 10.43
CA ALA A 75 -0.73 -6.14 10.73
C ALA A 75 -0.87 -5.83 12.23
N GLY A 76 -1.77 -6.53 12.94
CA GLY A 76 -1.89 -6.47 14.40
C GLY A 76 -0.65 -7.02 15.12
N LEU A 77 0.01 -8.07 14.58
CA LEU A 77 1.28 -8.58 15.10
C LEU A 77 2.42 -7.56 14.95
N VAL A 78 2.49 -6.84 13.81
CA VAL A 78 3.45 -5.74 13.66
C VAL A 78 3.14 -4.61 14.63
N ALA A 79 1.87 -4.28 14.83
CA ALA A 79 1.45 -3.31 15.84
C ALA A 79 1.83 -3.76 17.26
N ALA A 80 1.75 -5.05 17.59
CA ALA A 80 2.19 -5.59 18.87
C ALA A 80 3.69 -5.39 19.09
N ALA A 81 4.53 -5.66 18.08
CA ALA A 81 5.96 -5.40 18.16
C ALA A 81 6.25 -3.90 18.37
N ALA A 82 5.53 -3.02 17.66
CA ALA A 82 5.62 -1.58 17.83
C ALA A 82 5.21 -1.13 19.24
N TYR A 83 4.12 -1.69 19.77
CA TYR A 83 3.63 -1.37 21.12
C TYR A 83 4.61 -1.81 22.20
N ALA A 84 5.13 -3.05 22.11
CA ALA A 84 6.13 -3.56 23.04
C ALA A 84 7.39 -2.69 23.05
N GLY A 85 7.91 -2.33 21.85
CA GLY A 85 9.06 -1.44 21.72
C GLY A 85 8.81 -0.03 22.28
N ALA A 86 7.65 0.56 21.97
CA ALA A 86 7.27 1.88 22.46
C ALA A 86 7.08 1.89 24.00
N ARG A 87 6.51 0.82 24.57
CA ARG A 87 6.43 0.63 26.04
C ARG A 87 7.80 0.53 26.69
N GLY A 88 8.69 -0.28 26.11
CA GLY A 88 10.06 -0.41 26.59
C GLY A 88 10.80 0.93 26.59
N LEU A 89 10.64 1.71 25.52
CA LEU A 89 11.21 3.06 25.43
C LEU A 89 10.61 4.01 26.47
N ALA A 90 9.29 4.02 26.63
CA ALA A 90 8.60 4.83 27.64
C ALA A 90 9.09 4.50 29.05
N ALA A 91 9.23 3.21 29.38
CA ALA A 91 9.77 2.77 30.67
C ALA A 91 11.23 3.19 30.88
N ALA A 92 12.05 3.17 29.82
CA ALA A 92 13.46 3.57 29.92
C ALA A 92 13.66 5.08 30.01
N THR A 93 12.77 5.89 29.43
CA THR A 93 12.87 7.35 29.42
C THR A 93 12.07 8.04 30.50
N GLY A 94 11.16 7.33 31.19
CA GLY A 94 10.21 7.92 32.14
C GLY A 94 9.07 8.73 31.49
N GLU A 95 9.02 8.75 30.14
CA GLU A 95 7.99 9.51 29.43
C GLU A 95 6.74 8.64 29.20
N PRO A 96 5.52 9.23 29.30
CA PRO A 96 4.30 8.47 29.11
C PRO A 96 4.18 7.92 27.70
N LEU A 97 3.72 6.69 27.55
CA LEU A 97 3.34 6.12 26.26
C LEU A 97 2.02 6.76 25.82
N THR A 98 2.04 7.41 24.66
CA THR A 98 0.84 8.00 24.07
C THR A 98 0.38 7.20 22.85
N LEU A 99 -0.92 7.29 22.52
CA LEU A 99 -1.48 6.68 21.31
C LEU A 99 -0.75 7.17 20.04
N ARG A 100 -0.39 8.45 20.00
CA ARG A 100 0.39 9.07 18.92
C ARG A 100 1.74 8.37 18.72
N ARG A 101 2.54 8.21 19.78
CA ARG A 101 3.86 7.54 19.71
C ARG A 101 3.71 6.09 19.26
N TYR A 102 2.74 5.38 19.81
CA TYR A 102 2.47 4.00 19.42
C TYR A 102 2.07 3.89 17.94
N THR A 103 1.13 4.73 17.49
CA THR A 103 0.69 4.75 16.08
C THR A 103 1.84 5.08 15.14
N TRP A 104 2.71 6.02 15.53
CA TRP A 104 3.90 6.38 14.77
C TRP A 104 4.83 5.16 14.55
N TRP A 105 5.18 4.44 15.62
CA TRP A 105 5.99 3.23 15.53
C TRP A 105 5.33 2.12 14.71
N ALA A 106 4.03 1.91 14.90
CA ALA A 106 3.29 0.90 14.15
C ALA A 106 3.28 1.17 12.64
N ARG A 107 3.05 2.41 12.23
CA ARG A 107 3.08 2.83 10.83
C ARG A 107 4.50 2.78 10.24
N LEU A 108 5.51 3.18 10.99
CA LEU A 108 6.92 3.07 10.58
C LEU A 108 7.29 1.62 10.25
N LEU A 109 6.97 0.69 11.16
CA LEU A 109 7.31 -0.72 11.00
C LEU A 109 6.46 -1.45 9.96
N ALA A 110 5.20 -1.06 9.77
CA ALA A 110 4.31 -1.70 8.80
C ALA A 110 4.40 -1.11 7.38
N GLY A 111 4.89 0.11 7.22
CA GLY A 111 4.84 0.82 5.94
C GLY A 111 6.17 1.39 5.48
N VAL A 112 6.67 2.44 6.12
CA VAL A 112 7.87 3.17 5.64
C VAL A 112 9.10 2.26 5.59
N LEU A 113 9.41 1.57 6.68
CA LEU A 113 10.59 0.70 6.76
C LEU A 113 10.54 -0.44 5.74
N PRO A 114 9.45 -1.23 5.61
CA PRO A 114 9.33 -2.24 4.56
C PRO A 114 9.47 -1.67 3.16
N THR A 115 8.92 -0.49 2.88
CA THR A 115 9.04 0.17 1.57
C THR A 115 10.50 0.50 1.25
N LEU A 116 11.24 1.07 2.19
CA LEU A 116 12.66 1.38 2.01
C LEU A 116 13.50 0.12 1.81
N LEU A 117 13.26 -0.93 2.60
CA LEU A 117 13.95 -2.21 2.47
C LEU A 117 13.67 -2.86 1.11
N LEU A 118 12.40 -2.86 0.66
CA LEU A 118 12.04 -3.36 -0.66
C LEU A 118 12.71 -2.54 -1.78
N CYS A 119 12.66 -1.21 -1.73
CA CYS A 119 13.31 -0.35 -2.73
C CYS A 119 14.82 -0.59 -2.79
N GLY A 120 15.48 -0.67 -1.64
CA GLY A 120 16.91 -0.99 -1.57
C GLY A 120 17.24 -2.37 -2.14
N TRP A 121 16.41 -3.38 -1.86
CA TRP A 121 16.58 -4.73 -2.38
C TRP A 121 16.33 -4.80 -3.90
N LEU A 122 15.24 -4.19 -4.39
CA LEU A 122 14.93 -4.14 -5.84
C LEU A 122 16.02 -3.41 -6.62
N ALA A 123 16.53 -2.28 -6.08
CA ALA A 123 17.64 -1.56 -6.68
C ALA A 123 18.87 -2.45 -6.80
N ARG A 124 19.28 -3.13 -5.72
CA ARG A 124 20.45 -4.03 -5.75
C ARG A 124 20.27 -5.20 -6.72
N ARG A 125 19.05 -5.74 -6.80
CA ARG A 125 18.75 -6.94 -7.60
C ARG A 125 18.67 -6.63 -9.09
N PHE A 126 18.07 -5.51 -9.49
CA PHE A 126 17.71 -5.24 -10.89
C PHE A 126 18.48 -4.07 -11.53
N ALA A 127 19.19 -3.24 -10.75
CA ALA A 127 20.00 -2.17 -11.32
C ALA A 127 21.13 -2.65 -12.27
N PRO A 128 21.77 -3.82 -12.06
CA PRO A 128 22.75 -4.32 -13.01
C PRO A 128 22.17 -4.57 -14.42
N GLU A 129 20.91 -5.02 -14.51
CA GLU A 129 20.26 -5.38 -15.78
C GLU A 129 19.51 -4.19 -16.42
N LEU A 130 18.89 -3.32 -15.59
CA LEU A 130 18.05 -2.21 -16.07
C LEU A 130 18.75 -0.84 -16.03
N GLY A 131 19.93 -0.75 -15.42
CA GLY A 131 20.65 0.49 -15.18
C GLY A 131 20.25 1.17 -13.86
N ALA A 132 21.25 1.49 -13.04
CA ALA A 132 21.04 1.99 -11.68
C ALA A 132 20.15 3.24 -11.63
N ARG A 133 20.39 4.22 -12.49
CA ARG A 133 19.63 5.48 -12.53
C ARG A 133 18.17 5.25 -12.89
N ARG A 134 17.89 4.44 -13.93
CA ARG A 134 16.52 4.09 -14.35
C ARG A 134 15.77 3.34 -13.26
N MET A 135 16.47 2.43 -12.59
CA MET A 135 15.88 1.67 -11.49
C MET A 135 15.53 2.59 -10.30
N TRP A 136 16.40 3.53 -9.91
CA TRP A 136 16.08 4.48 -8.85
C TRP A 136 14.96 5.44 -9.23
N LEU A 137 14.88 5.90 -10.47
CA LEU A 137 13.76 6.69 -10.96
C LEU A 137 12.44 5.89 -10.88
N ALA A 138 12.45 4.63 -11.32
CA ALA A 138 11.30 3.76 -11.26
C ALA A 138 10.83 3.47 -9.81
N LEU A 139 11.77 3.29 -8.87
CA LEU A 139 11.48 3.12 -7.45
C LEU A 139 10.94 4.40 -6.81
N GLY A 140 11.49 5.56 -7.21
CA GLY A 140 10.96 6.86 -6.79
C GLY A 140 9.54 7.09 -7.28
N LEU A 141 9.24 6.73 -8.55
CA LEU A 141 7.87 6.75 -9.08
C LEU A 141 6.94 5.84 -8.28
N TYR A 142 7.35 4.61 -8.00
CA TYR A 142 6.57 3.68 -7.19
C TYR A 142 6.25 4.27 -5.82
N ALA A 143 7.27 4.73 -5.10
CA ALA A 143 7.13 5.12 -3.71
C ALA A 143 6.48 6.50 -3.51
N LEU A 144 6.61 7.43 -4.47
CA LEU A 144 6.16 8.82 -4.34
C LEU A 144 4.98 9.16 -5.25
N ALA A 145 4.90 8.54 -6.44
CA ALA A 145 3.94 8.89 -7.49
C ALA A 145 2.90 7.77 -7.74
N THR A 146 2.61 6.97 -6.74
CA THR A 146 1.50 6.01 -6.73
C THR A 146 0.82 6.01 -5.36
N PRO A 147 -0.35 5.36 -5.22
CA PRO A 147 -0.99 5.18 -3.91
C PRO A 147 -0.11 4.54 -2.85
N ALA A 148 1.00 3.86 -3.22
CA ALA A 148 1.97 3.33 -2.27
C ALA A 148 2.49 4.39 -1.29
N PHE A 149 2.57 5.68 -1.70
CA PHE A 149 2.94 6.78 -0.83
C PHE A 149 2.02 6.89 0.39
N ALA A 150 0.71 6.98 0.16
CA ALA A 150 -0.27 7.07 1.25
C ALA A 150 -0.26 5.81 2.13
N TYR A 151 -0.21 4.61 1.52
CA TYR A 151 -0.23 3.35 2.27
C TYR A 151 1.08 3.02 2.98
N ALA A 152 2.19 3.64 2.61
CA ALA A 152 3.43 3.58 3.40
C ALA A 152 3.30 4.30 4.76
N HIS A 153 2.37 5.25 4.89
CA HIS A 153 2.12 6.02 6.10
C HIS A 153 0.93 5.52 6.93
N LEU A 154 0.35 4.37 6.57
CA LEU A 154 -0.84 3.81 7.22
C LEU A 154 -0.62 2.37 7.70
N LEU A 155 -1.24 2.01 8.82
CA LEU A 155 -1.30 0.62 9.31
C LEU A 155 -2.45 -0.15 8.65
N TYR A 156 -2.63 0.00 7.33
CA TYR A 156 -3.65 -0.73 6.58
C TYR A 156 -3.29 -2.16 6.24
N GLY A 157 -2.02 -2.50 6.28
CA GLY A 157 -1.50 -3.79 5.83
C GLY A 157 -1.17 -3.86 4.34
N HIS A 158 -1.81 -3.08 3.47
CA HIS A 158 -1.62 -3.17 2.01
C HIS A 158 -0.17 -2.95 1.57
N GLN A 159 0.54 -1.98 2.16
CA GLN A 159 1.95 -1.72 1.83
C GLN A 159 2.88 -2.82 2.33
N LEU A 160 2.66 -3.33 3.54
CA LEU A 160 3.40 -4.48 4.06
C LEU A 160 3.17 -5.72 3.18
N THR A 161 1.92 -5.96 2.78
CA THR A 161 1.55 -7.02 1.83
C THR A 161 2.29 -6.87 0.51
N ALA A 162 2.34 -5.66 -0.06
CA ALA A 162 3.07 -5.38 -1.29
C ALA A 162 4.56 -5.73 -1.18
N CYS A 163 5.19 -5.38 -0.05
CA CYS A 163 6.59 -5.68 0.21
C CYS A 163 6.85 -7.18 0.37
N LEU A 164 6.04 -7.86 1.19
CA LEU A 164 6.16 -9.29 1.43
C LEU A 164 5.90 -10.12 0.16
N LEU A 165 4.84 -9.78 -0.57
CA LEU A 165 4.44 -10.48 -1.79
C LEU A 165 5.49 -10.31 -2.90
N THR A 166 5.98 -9.08 -3.13
CA THR A 166 6.97 -8.81 -4.17
C THR A 166 8.30 -9.47 -3.87
N LEU A 167 8.79 -9.35 -2.64
CA LEU A 167 10.03 -10.01 -2.22
C LEU A 167 9.87 -11.53 -2.23
N GLY A 168 8.73 -12.04 -1.74
CA GLY A 168 8.39 -13.46 -1.75
C GLY A 168 8.39 -14.04 -3.16
N ALA A 169 7.68 -13.40 -4.09
CA ALA A 169 7.63 -13.79 -5.50
C ALA A 169 9.04 -13.79 -6.13
N ALA A 170 9.83 -12.76 -5.86
CA ALA A 170 11.18 -12.67 -6.39
C ALA A 170 12.10 -13.79 -5.88
N LEU A 171 12.02 -14.12 -4.59
CA LEU A 171 12.79 -15.23 -4.01
C LEU A 171 12.32 -16.59 -4.52
N VAL A 172 11.01 -16.79 -4.75
CA VAL A 172 10.48 -18.00 -5.40
C VAL A 172 11.03 -18.12 -6.83
N VAL A 173 10.99 -17.04 -7.62
CA VAL A 173 11.54 -17.03 -8.99
C VAL A 173 13.01 -17.39 -8.99
N ASP A 174 13.82 -16.71 -8.21
CA ASP A 174 15.27 -16.96 -8.14
C ASP A 174 15.57 -18.36 -7.59
N GLY A 175 14.82 -18.82 -6.58
CA GLY A 175 14.98 -20.13 -5.95
C GLY A 175 14.65 -21.28 -6.91
N CYS A 176 13.52 -21.21 -7.62
CA CYS A 176 13.12 -22.22 -8.61
C CYS A 176 14.09 -22.24 -9.80
N ARG A 177 14.54 -21.11 -10.29
CA ARG A 177 15.50 -21.04 -11.40
C ARG A 177 16.87 -21.66 -11.06
N ALA A 178 17.37 -21.39 -9.86
CA ALA A 178 18.67 -21.88 -9.41
C ALA A 178 18.60 -23.23 -8.67
N ASP A 179 17.44 -23.86 -8.60
CA ASP A 179 17.17 -25.07 -7.82
C ASP A 179 17.65 -24.97 -6.34
N ARG A 180 17.33 -23.85 -5.71
CA ARG A 180 17.68 -23.58 -4.31
C ARG A 180 16.43 -23.67 -3.42
N PRO A 181 16.15 -24.85 -2.83
CA PRO A 181 14.90 -25.09 -2.11
C PRO A 181 14.71 -24.15 -0.90
N LEU A 182 15.77 -23.86 -0.13
CA LEU A 182 15.67 -22.94 1.00
C LEU A 182 15.29 -21.52 0.57
N ARG A 183 15.86 -21.02 -0.55
CA ARG A 183 15.52 -19.70 -1.08
C ARG A 183 14.07 -19.64 -1.56
N ALA A 184 13.62 -20.72 -2.23
CA ALA A 184 12.24 -20.86 -2.66
C ALA A 184 11.29 -20.96 -1.46
N ALA A 185 11.68 -21.66 -0.39
CA ALA A 185 10.90 -21.76 0.85
C ALA A 185 10.77 -20.42 1.57
N LEU A 186 11.85 -19.64 1.69
CA LEU A 186 11.79 -18.28 2.23
C LEU A 186 10.85 -17.41 1.40
N GLY A 187 10.91 -17.52 0.07
CA GLY A 187 10.02 -16.79 -0.83
C GLY A 187 8.56 -17.21 -0.66
N GLY A 188 8.27 -18.49 -0.59
CA GLY A 188 6.96 -19.05 -0.29
C GLY A 188 6.43 -18.56 1.06
N GLY A 189 7.29 -18.60 2.10
CA GLY A 189 6.97 -18.11 3.43
C GLY A 189 6.55 -16.64 3.46
N LEU A 190 7.27 -15.76 2.76
CA LEU A 190 6.91 -14.35 2.64
C LEU A 190 5.60 -14.15 1.87
N ALA A 191 5.39 -14.90 0.77
CA ALA A 191 4.14 -14.82 0.02
C ALA A 191 2.94 -15.32 0.82
N GLY A 192 3.10 -16.41 1.60
CA GLY A 192 2.09 -16.89 2.53
C GLY A 192 1.82 -15.91 3.68
N ALA A 193 2.88 -15.30 4.24
CA ALA A 193 2.74 -14.27 5.27
C ALA A 193 2.01 -13.03 4.76
N ALA A 194 2.16 -12.67 3.48
CA ALA A 194 1.40 -11.57 2.86
C ALA A 194 -0.12 -11.81 2.95
N VAL A 195 -0.59 -13.05 2.80
CA VAL A 195 -2.01 -13.41 2.99
C VAL A 195 -2.42 -13.24 4.46
N GLY A 196 -1.50 -13.55 5.40
CA GLY A 196 -1.70 -13.32 6.84
C GLY A 196 -1.78 -11.83 7.23
N VAL A 197 -1.37 -10.92 6.34
CA VAL A 197 -1.49 -9.46 6.52
C VAL A 197 -2.76 -8.93 5.83
N GLU A 198 -3.03 -9.34 4.59
CA GLU A 198 -4.22 -8.96 3.83
C GLU A 198 -4.67 -10.14 2.95
N TYR A 199 -5.97 -10.53 3.07
CA TYR A 199 -6.53 -11.66 2.30
C TYR A 199 -6.40 -11.50 0.79
N SER A 200 -6.40 -10.25 0.28
CA SER A 200 -6.28 -9.96 -1.15
C SER A 200 -4.98 -10.47 -1.78
N ALA A 201 -3.91 -10.68 -0.98
CA ALA A 201 -2.68 -11.29 -1.46
C ALA A 201 -2.87 -12.72 -2.00
N ALA A 202 -3.90 -13.43 -1.53
CA ALA A 202 -4.21 -14.79 -2.01
C ALA A 202 -4.52 -14.84 -3.51
N PHE A 203 -5.03 -13.75 -4.09
CA PHE A 203 -5.32 -13.68 -5.53
C PHE A 203 -4.07 -13.72 -6.41
N ALA A 204 -2.90 -13.39 -5.87
CA ALA A 204 -1.62 -13.60 -6.56
C ALA A 204 -1.15 -15.07 -6.53
N GLY A 205 -1.71 -15.89 -5.62
CA GLY A 205 -1.33 -17.28 -5.40
C GLY A 205 -1.38 -18.15 -6.67
N PRO A 206 -2.46 -18.13 -7.48
CA PRO A 206 -2.54 -18.91 -8.72
C PRO A 206 -1.41 -18.61 -9.69
N ALA A 207 -1.02 -17.35 -9.87
CA ALA A 207 0.08 -16.96 -10.74
C ALA A 207 1.43 -17.54 -10.27
N LEU A 208 1.69 -17.47 -8.96
CA LEU A 208 2.87 -18.08 -8.34
C LEU A 208 2.85 -19.60 -8.44
N ALA A 209 1.70 -20.23 -8.18
CA ALA A 209 1.54 -21.69 -8.26
C ALA A 209 1.83 -22.21 -9.68
N VAL A 210 1.27 -21.56 -10.70
CA VAL A 210 1.53 -21.91 -12.11
C VAL A 210 3.02 -21.81 -12.44
N PHE A 211 3.69 -20.75 -11.98
CA PHE A 211 5.13 -20.60 -12.14
C PHE A 211 5.90 -21.73 -11.44
N VAL A 212 5.63 -22.00 -10.19
CA VAL A 212 6.29 -23.07 -9.39
C VAL A 212 6.10 -24.44 -10.06
N LEU A 213 4.87 -24.77 -10.46
CA LEU A 213 4.56 -26.03 -11.16
C LEU A 213 5.27 -26.15 -12.50
N SER A 214 5.42 -25.04 -13.24
CA SER A 214 6.15 -25.04 -14.50
C SER A 214 7.65 -25.41 -14.33
N TRP A 215 8.25 -25.01 -13.22
CA TRP A 215 9.63 -25.35 -12.88
C TRP A 215 9.77 -26.75 -12.29
N ALA A 216 8.78 -27.22 -11.52
CA ALA A 216 8.72 -28.62 -11.08
C ALA A 216 8.75 -29.59 -12.31
N ARG A 217 7.94 -29.31 -13.33
CA ARG A 217 7.92 -30.06 -14.61
C ARG A 217 9.24 -30.02 -15.36
N ARG A 218 10.11 -29.04 -15.11
CA ARG A 218 11.47 -28.92 -15.67
C ARG A 218 12.54 -29.58 -14.80
N GLY A 219 12.14 -30.43 -13.86
CA GLY A 219 13.07 -31.14 -12.97
C GLY A 219 13.49 -30.37 -11.71
N ARG A 220 12.99 -29.15 -11.49
CA ARG A 220 13.32 -28.33 -10.29
C ARG A 220 12.31 -28.58 -9.15
N TRP A 221 11.94 -29.83 -8.93
CA TRP A 221 10.90 -30.22 -7.96
C TRP A 221 11.28 -29.90 -6.51
N ARG A 222 12.59 -29.95 -6.15
CA ARG A 222 13.07 -29.60 -4.80
C ARG A 222 12.75 -28.15 -4.43
N ALA A 223 13.05 -27.22 -5.35
CA ALA A 223 12.73 -25.81 -5.15
C ALA A 223 11.23 -25.57 -5.16
N ALA A 224 10.47 -26.29 -6.02
CA ALA A 224 9.01 -26.19 -6.04
C ALA A 224 8.38 -26.64 -4.72
N VAL A 225 8.81 -27.80 -4.18
CA VAL A 225 8.38 -28.27 -2.86
C VAL A 225 8.80 -27.28 -1.77
N GLY A 226 10.03 -26.75 -1.83
CA GLY A 226 10.47 -25.71 -0.90
C GLY A 226 9.52 -24.51 -0.87
N ALA A 227 9.14 -23.97 -2.05
CA ALA A 227 8.21 -22.85 -2.14
C ALA A 227 6.84 -23.18 -1.52
N LEU A 228 6.29 -24.37 -1.79
CA LEU A 228 5.00 -24.80 -1.25
C LEU A 228 5.04 -25.00 0.28
N VAL A 229 6.07 -25.68 0.78
CA VAL A 229 6.27 -25.89 2.23
C VAL A 229 6.47 -24.56 2.96
N GLY A 230 7.25 -23.64 2.35
CA GLY A 230 7.40 -22.30 2.89
C GLY A 230 6.08 -21.55 3.02
N ALA A 231 5.24 -21.58 1.97
CA ALA A 231 3.94 -20.93 1.98
C ALA A 231 2.95 -21.60 2.96
N ALA A 232 3.01 -22.92 3.09
CA ALA A 232 2.14 -23.68 3.97
C ALA A 232 2.26 -23.26 5.44
N GLY A 233 3.47 -22.92 5.94
CA GLY A 233 3.66 -22.50 7.31
C GLY A 233 2.77 -21.33 7.74
N PRO A 234 2.94 -20.13 7.18
CA PRO A 234 2.09 -18.99 7.51
C PRO A 234 0.60 -19.20 7.22
N LEU A 235 0.25 -19.93 6.14
CA LEU A 235 -1.15 -20.22 5.80
C LEU A 235 -1.79 -21.17 6.82
N THR A 236 -1.05 -22.16 7.32
CA THR A 236 -1.51 -23.04 8.40
C THR A 236 -1.73 -22.24 9.69
N LEU A 237 -0.79 -21.36 10.06
CA LEU A 237 -0.96 -20.48 11.23
C LEU A 237 -2.20 -19.59 11.10
N LEU A 238 -2.47 -19.05 9.91
CA LEU A 238 -3.68 -18.28 9.64
C LEU A 238 -4.93 -19.16 9.76
N GLY A 239 -4.92 -20.37 9.23
CA GLY A 239 -6.01 -21.33 9.35
C GLY A 239 -6.28 -21.74 10.81
N LEU A 240 -5.24 -21.95 11.62
CA LEU A 240 -5.38 -22.22 13.05
C LEU A 240 -5.97 -21.03 13.79
N TYR A 241 -5.54 -19.79 13.48
CA TYR A 241 -6.16 -18.58 14.01
C TYR A 241 -7.65 -18.53 13.67
N HIS A 242 -8.02 -18.74 12.41
CA HIS A 242 -9.42 -18.76 12.00
C HIS A 242 -10.24 -19.87 12.71
N ALA A 243 -9.68 -21.06 12.83
CA ALA A 243 -10.35 -22.17 13.51
C ALA A 243 -10.58 -21.86 15.00
N SER A 244 -9.61 -21.23 15.66
CA SER A 244 -9.69 -20.86 17.08
C SER A 244 -10.65 -19.71 17.37
N VAL A 245 -10.81 -18.77 16.42
CA VAL A 245 -11.64 -17.56 16.59
C VAL A 245 -13.00 -17.73 15.95
N TYR A 246 -13.06 -18.25 14.72
CA TYR A 246 -14.29 -18.29 13.91
C TYR A 246 -14.85 -19.69 13.70
N GLY A 247 -14.26 -20.73 14.34
CA GLY A 247 -14.76 -22.09 14.32
C GLY A 247 -14.44 -22.88 13.04
N GLY A 248 -13.53 -22.41 12.18
CA GLY A 248 -13.08 -23.17 11.00
C GLY A 248 -11.94 -22.50 10.26
N PRO A 249 -11.01 -23.25 9.64
CA PRO A 249 -9.78 -22.71 9.05
C PRO A 249 -10.03 -21.78 7.85
N LEU A 250 -11.17 -21.89 7.18
CA LEU A 250 -11.58 -21.04 6.06
C LEU A 250 -12.67 -20.02 6.45
N ARG A 251 -13.11 -20.01 7.70
CA ARG A 251 -14.02 -18.99 8.21
C ARG A 251 -13.24 -17.78 8.62
N THR A 252 -13.37 -16.70 7.87
CA THR A 252 -12.66 -15.43 8.10
C THR A 252 -13.49 -14.45 8.91
N GLY A 253 -12.87 -13.36 9.37
CA GLY A 253 -13.61 -12.25 9.99
C GLY A 253 -14.70 -11.65 9.10
N TYR A 254 -14.62 -11.79 7.78
CA TYR A 254 -15.64 -11.30 6.85
C TYR A 254 -16.98 -12.03 6.97
N HIS A 255 -17.01 -13.28 7.44
CA HIS A 255 -18.25 -13.99 7.72
C HIS A 255 -18.95 -13.50 9.00
N HIS A 256 -18.27 -12.72 9.84
CA HIS A 256 -18.70 -12.35 11.18
C HIS A 256 -18.61 -10.85 11.44
N VAL A 257 -18.61 -10.03 10.37
CA VAL A 257 -18.58 -8.57 10.46
C VAL A 257 -19.79 -8.05 11.19
N ILE A 258 -19.59 -7.10 12.11
CA ILE A 258 -20.68 -6.53 12.94
C ILE A 258 -21.46 -5.49 12.14
N ASP A 259 -20.79 -4.69 11.31
CA ASP A 259 -21.45 -3.67 10.51
C ASP A 259 -22.39 -4.33 9.48
N PRO A 260 -23.70 -4.05 9.52
CA PRO A 260 -24.68 -4.73 8.66
C PRO A 260 -24.47 -4.45 7.17
N THR A 261 -23.97 -3.27 6.81
CA THR A 261 -23.71 -2.89 5.41
C THR A 261 -22.56 -3.71 4.84
N PHE A 262 -21.47 -3.86 5.59
CA PHE A 262 -20.35 -4.70 5.18
C PHE A 262 -20.69 -6.19 5.26
N ALA A 263 -21.47 -6.61 6.25
CA ALA A 263 -21.93 -8.00 6.36
C ALA A 263 -22.75 -8.41 5.13
N ALA A 264 -23.68 -7.57 4.68
CA ALA A 264 -24.45 -7.81 3.46
C ALA A 264 -23.54 -7.96 2.22
N LYS A 265 -22.60 -7.03 2.03
CA LYS A 265 -21.65 -7.06 0.90
C LYS A 265 -20.77 -8.32 0.91
N HIS A 266 -20.26 -8.72 2.07
CA HIS A 266 -19.45 -9.94 2.20
C HIS A 266 -20.26 -11.23 2.12
N GLY A 267 -21.56 -11.18 2.36
CA GLY A 267 -22.50 -12.30 2.20
C GLY A 267 -22.80 -12.67 0.75
N GLU A 268 -22.52 -11.78 -0.20
CA GLU A 268 -22.72 -12.05 -1.63
C GLU A 268 -21.53 -12.84 -2.21
N GLY A 269 -21.81 -13.87 -3.02
CA GLY A 269 -20.79 -14.70 -3.67
C GLY A 269 -19.81 -15.33 -2.68
N PHE A 270 -18.53 -15.31 -3.01
CA PHE A 270 -17.47 -15.79 -2.12
C PHE A 270 -16.79 -14.59 -1.45
N LEU A 271 -17.23 -14.22 -0.25
CA LEU A 271 -16.68 -13.10 0.54
C LEU A 271 -16.73 -11.74 -0.21
N GLY A 272 -17.79 -11.49 -0.97
CA GLY A 272 -17.94 -10.29 -1.79
C GLY A 272 -17.34 -10.40 -3.20
N LEU A 273 -16.80 -11.58 -3.56
CA LEU A 273 -16.39 -11.87 -4.92
C LEU A 273 -17.60 -12.44 -5.69
N VAL A 274 -17.94 -11.75 -6.75
CA VAL A 274 -19.03 -12.10 -7.69
C VAL A 274 -18.46 -12.25 -9.10
N ALA A 275 -19.29 -12.43 -10.10
CA ALA A 275 -18.83 -12.42 -11.48
C ALA A 275 -18.17 -11.08 -11.84
N PRO A 276 -17.10 -11.06 -12.65
CA PRO A 276 -16.47 -9.81 -13.09
C PRO A 276 -17.48 -8.88 -13.75
N SER A 277 -17.46 -7.61 -13.36
CA SER A 277 -18.38 -6.60 -13.86
C SER A 277 -17.64 -5.37 -14.40
N TRP A 278 -18.24 -4.71 -15.40
CA TRP A 278 -17.72 -3.46 -15.91
C TRP A 278 -17.71 -2.35 -14.84
N ALA A 279 -18.70 -2.32 -13.97
CA ALA A 279 -18.80 -1.33 -12.90
C ALA A 279 -17.61 -1.44 -11.92
N ALA A 280 -17.31 -2.67 -11.45
CA ALA A 280 -16.16 -2.92 -10.58
C ALA A 280 -14.83 -2.63 -11.30
N PHE A 281 -14.69 -3.04 -12.57
CA PHE A 281 -13.52 -2.73 -13.39
C PHE A 281 -13.32 -1.21 -13.51
N HIS A 282 -14.38 -0.47 -13.88
CA HIS A 282 -14.33 0.99 -13.99
C HIS A 282 -13.90 1.63 -12.67
N THR A 283 -14.53 1.27 -11.57
CA THR A 283 -14.23 1.82 -10.23
C THR A 283 -12.78 1.63 -9.82
N HIS A 284 -12.19 0.46 -10.07
CA HIS A 284 -10.83 0.16 -9.63
C HIS A 284 -9.73 0.58 -10.62
N LEU A 285 -10.08 0.80 -11.90
CA LEU A 285 -9.07 1.11 -12.91
C LEU A 285 -9.21 2.50 -13.53
N LEU A 286 -10.44 3.02 -13.72
CA LEU A 286 -10.67 4.21 -14.53
C LEU A 286 -11.21 5.39 -13.73
N ALA A 287 -12.01 5.15 -12.72
CA ALA A 287 -12.73 6.20 -11.98
C ALA A 287 -11.79 7.19 -11.29
N SER A 288 -12.16 8.47 -11.27
CA SER A 288 -11.36 9.53 -10.64
C SER A 288 -11.22 9.36 -9.14
N GLU A 289 -12.22 8.82 -8.49
CA GLU A 289 -12.25 8.62 -7.04
C GLU A 289 -11.37 7.46 -6.58
N GLY A 290 -11.18 6.41 -7.40
CA GLY A 290 -10.47 5.23 -6.93
C GLY A 290 -9.70 4.43 -7.98
N GLY A 291 -9.72 4.84 -9.25
CA GLY A 291 -9.14 4.08 -10.36
C GLY A 291 -7.62 4.19 -10.46
N LEU A 292 -6.96 3.08 -10.79
CA LEU A 292 -5.51 3.03 -10.94
C LEU A 292 -4.98 4.04 -11.95
N LEU A 293 -5.64 4.17 -13.11
CA LEU A 293 -5.16 5.05 -14.19
C LEU A 293 -5.31 6.53 -13.87
N TRP A 294 -6.19 6.88 -12.94
CA TRP A 294 -6.26 8.23 -12.41
C TRP A 294 -5.11 8.52 -11.44
N TRP A 295 -4.88 7.63 -10.50
CA TRP A 295 -3.89 7.80 -9.43
C TRP A 295 -2.45 7.45 -9.85
N ALA A 296 -2.28 6.62 -10.89
CA ALA A 296 -0.99 6.22 -11.46
C ALA A 296 -1.07 6.08 -12.98
N PRO A 297 -1.28 7.18 -13.74
CA PRO A 297 -1.49 7.14 -15.20
C PRO A 297 -0.28 6.62 -15.99
N LEU A 298 0.88 6.51 -15.38
CA LEU A 298 2.06 5.86 -15.93
C LEU A 298 2.03 4.32 -15.80
N ALA A 299 1.00 3.72 -15.16
CA ALA A 299 0.90 2.26 -15.03
C ALA A 299 0.86 1.52 -16.38
N PRO A 300 0.14 1.97 -17.43
CA PRO A 300 0.20 1.32 -18.74
C PRO A 300 1.59 1.25 -19.34
N LEU A 301 2.40 2.29 -19.17
CA LEU A 301 3.79 2.30 -19.62
C LEU A 301 4.63 1.24 -18.90
N ALA A 302 4.42 1.07 -17.59
CA ALA A 302 5.08 0.03 -16.81
C ALA A 302 4.64 -1.37 -17.25
N LEU A 303 3.34 -1.57 -17.48
CA LEU A 303 2.81 -2.85 -17.98
C LEU A 303 3.36 -3.20 -19.36
N ALA A 304 3.48 -2.21 -20.24
CA ALA A 304 4.15 -2.39 -21.53
C ALA A 304 5.63 -2.80 -21.37
N GLY A 305 6.36 -2.20 -20.41
CA GLY A 305 7.72 -2.59 -20.08
C GLY A 305 7.83 -4.01 -19.52
N LEU A 306 6.91 -4.42 -18.64
CA LEU A 306 6.82 -5.81 -18.14
C LEU A 306 6.51 -6.79 -19.27
N TRP A 307 5.59 -6.43 -20.14
CA TRP A 307 5.21 -7.23 -21.31
C TRP A 307 6.40 -7.43 -22.26
N ASP A 308 7.11 -6.35 -22.61
CA ASP A 308 8.31 -6.41 -23.45
C ASP A 308 9.37 -7.34 -22.85
N MET A 309 9.68 -7.19 -21.54
CA MET A 309 10.61 -8.10 -20.86
C MET A 309 10.12 -9.56 -20.85
N SER A 310 8.81 -9.78 -20.75
CA SER A 310 8.22 -11.12 -20.70
C SER A 310 8.36 -11.89 -22.01
N ARG A 311 8.44 -11.19 -23.14
CA ARG A 311 8.51 -11.73 -24.51
C ARG A 311 9.93 -11.90 -25.02
N GLY A 312 10.93 -11.33 -24.37
CA GLY A 312 12.34 -11.41 -24.80
C GLY A 312 12.80 -12.84 -25.13
N THR A 313 13.82 -13.00 -25.99
CA THR A 313 14.39 -14.30 -26.36
C THR A 313 15.36 -14.84 -25.28
N GLY A 314 15.57 -16.15 -25.24
CA GLY A 314 16.46 -16.82 -24.27
C GLY A 314 15.86 -17.00 -22.87
N ASP A 315 16.51 -17.72 -21.99
CA ASP A 315 16.08 -17.99 -20.61
C ASP A 315 16.77 -17.00 -19.64
N SER A 316 16.19 -15.78 -19.48
CA SER A 316 16.71 -14.79 -18.54
C SER A 316 15.92 -14.76 -17.22
N ALA A 317 16.61 -14.44 -16.12
CA ALA A 317 15.97 -14.24 -14.83
C ALA A 317 14.95 -13.10 -14.90
N LEU A 318 15.32 -12.00 -15.55
CA LEU A 318 14.48 -10.83 -15.72
C LEU A 318 13.13 -11.16 -16.40
N ARG A 319 13.17 -12.06 -17.42
CA ARG A 319 11.93 -12.52 -18.07
C ARG A 319 11.02 -13.28 -17.11
N SER A 320 11.57 -14.16 -16.29
CA SER A 320 10.79 -14.92 -15.31
C SER A 320 10.15 -13.99 -14.28
N HIS A 321 10.91 -13.01 -13.79
CA HIS A 321 10.37 -11.97 -12.89
C HIS A 321 9.25 -11.17 -13.57
N ALA A 322 9.47 -10.70 -14.81
CA ALA A 322 8.47 -9.94 -15.54
C ALA A 322 7.17 -10.73 -15.75
N ARG A 323 7.26 -12.02 -16.13
CA ARG A 323 6.08 -12.90 -16.31
C ARG A 323 5.29 -13.08 -15.03
N VAL A 324 5.98 -13.37 -13.91
CA VAL A 324 5.32 -13.57 -12.62
C VAL A 324 4.67 -12.27 -12.13
N GLN A 325 5.39 -11.15 -12.20
CA GLN A 325 4.85 -9.86 -11.76
C GLN A 325 3.65 -9.41 -12.61
N LEU A 326 3.72 -9.60 -13.95
CA LEU A 326 2.60 -9.29 -14.83
C LEU A 326 1.40 -10.20 -14.56
N ALA A 327 1.62 -11.51 -14.37
CA ALA A 327 0.54 -12.45 -14.06
C ALA A 327 -0.14 -12.16 -12.72
N MET A 328 0.64 -11.82 -11.68
CA MET A 328 0.11 -11.41 -10.38
C MET A 328 -0.69 -10.11 -10.50
N PHE A 329 -0.20 -9.13 -11.25
CA PHE A 329 -0.89 -7.87 -11.49
C PHE A 329 -2.25 -8.11 -12.16
N LEU A 330 -2.28 -8.90 -13.23
CA LEU A 330 -3.52 -9.23 -13.95
C LEU A 330 -4.49 -10.03 -13.08
N ALA A 331 -3.99 -10.95 -12.26
CA ALA A 331 -4.82 -11.71 -11.32
C ALA A 331 -5.51 -10.80 -10.29
N LEU A 332 -4.80 -9.81 -9.73
CA LEU A 332 -5.42 -8.85 -8.82
C LEU A 332 -6.38 -7.88 -9.53
N VAL A 333 -6.09 -7.47 -10.76
CA VAL A 333 -7.03 -6.69 -11.57
C VAL A 333 -8.34 -7.47 -11.78
N LEU A 334 -8.24 -8.76 -12.15
CA LEU A 334 -9.41 -9.62 -12.30
C LEU A 334 -10.19 -9.78 -10.99
N ALA A 335 -9.48 -9.98 -9.87
CA ALA A 335 -10.10 -10.05 -8.56
C ALA A 335 -10.83 -8.74 -8.20
N CYS A 336 -10.21 -7.56 -8.46
CA CYS A 336 -10.85 -6.27 -8.25
C CYS A 336 -12.07 -6.07 -9.14
N ALA A 337 -12.03 -6.53 -10.40
CA ALA A 337 -13.18 -6.48 -11.31
C ALA A 337 -14.34 -7.41 -10.86
N SER A 338 -14.06 -8.32 -9.93
CA SER A 338 -15.04 -9.27 -9.36
C SER A 338 -15.56 -8.85 -7.99
N LEU A 339 -15.14 -7.70 -7.44
CA LEU A 339 -15.63 -7.22 -6.15
C LEU A 339 -17.00 -6.52 -6.31
N ASN A 340 -17.91 -6.79 -5.36
CA ASN A 340 -19.22 -6.14 -5.29
C ASN A 340 -19.21 -4.81 -4.50
N PHE A 341 -18.02 -4.31 -4.11
CA PHE A 341 -17.87 -3.06 -3.35
C PHE A 341 -16.57 -2.32 -3.69
N GLU A 342 -16.60 -1.01 -3.50
CA GLU A 342 -15.52 -0.11 -3.95
C GLU A 342 -14.28 -0.12 -3.05
N GLY A 343 -14.38 -0.66 -1.83
CA GLY A 343 -13.27 -0.74 -0.89
C GLY A 343 -13.27 0.29 0.25
N GLY A 344 -14.36 1.03 0.48
CA GLY A 344 -14.50 1.99 1.58
C GLY A 344 -13.49 3.14 1.51
N TRP A 345 -13.10 3.69 2.66
CA TRP A 345 -12.12 4.78 2.75
C TRP A 345 -10.78 4.34 2.17
N ARG A 346 -10.28 5.09 1.19
CA ARG A 346 -9.09 4.71 0.43
C ARG A 346 -8.48 5.88 -0.33
N VAL A 347 -7.21 5.74 -0.67
CA VAL A 347 -6.52 6.51 -1.69
C VAL A 347 -6.27 5.59 -2.88
N GLY A 348 -6.88 5.90 -4.02
CA GLY A 348 -6.78 5.07 -5.21
C GLY A 348 -7.29 3.62 -5.03
N PRO A 349 -6.84 2.68 -5.86
CA PRO A 349 -7.30 1.29 -5.84
C PRO A 349 -6.55 0.48 -4.76
N ARG A 350 -6.95 0.59 -3.51
CA ARG A 350 -6.22 0.02 -2.35
C ARG A 350 -5.83 -1.45 -2.48
N TYR A 351 -6.68 -2.27 -3.11
CA TYR A 351 -6.39 -3.71 -3.29
C TYR A 351 -5.28 -3.98 -4.31
N LEU A 352 -5.08 -3.07 -5.29
CA LEU A 352 -3.98 -3.17 -6.24
C LEU A 352 -2.64 -2.70 -5.66
N VAL A 353 -2.61 -2.07 -4.49
CA VAL A 353 -1.35 -1.67 -3.81
C VAL A 353 -0.43 -2.87 -3.65
N ALA A 354 -0.97 -4.06 -3.37
CA ALA A 354 -0.21 -5.29 -3.21
C ALA A 354 0.70 -5.64 -4.41
N VAL A 355 0.40 -5.13 -5.61
CA VAL A 355 1.16 -5.40 -6.84
C VAL A 355 1.77 -4.15 -7.49
N LEU A 356 1.62 -2.97 -6.89
CA LEU A 356 2.25 -1.75 -7.41
C LEU A 356 3.78 -1.81 -7.52
N PRO A 357 4.53 -2.53 -6.66
CA PRO A 357 5.99 -2.65 -6.83
C PRO A 357 6.40 -3.27 -8.16
N ALA A 358 5.53 -4.09 -8.79
CA ALA A 358 5.75 -4.64 -10.13
C ALA A 358 5.97 -3.54 -11.18
N LEU A 359 5.29 -2.40 -11.03
CA LEU A 359 5.40 -1.27 -11.95
C LEU A 359 6.82 -0.70 -11.98
N ALA A 360 7.55 -0.73 -10.85
CA ALA A 360 8.94 -0.25 -10.82
C ALA A 360 9.84 -1.05 -11.78
N LEU A 361 9.65 -2.36 -11.86
CA LEU A 361 10.40 -3.21 -12.81
C LEU A 361 10.06 -2.85 -14.26
N GLY A 362 8.77 -2.67 -14.55
CA GLY A 362 8.29 -2.25 -15.87
C GLY A 362 8.78 -0.88 -16.29
N TRP A 363 8.70 0.13 -15.41
CA TRP A 363 9.26 1.46 -15.70
C TRP A 363 10.77 1.41 -15.89
N GLY A 364 11.52 0.63 -15.10
CA GLY A 364 12.96 0.45 -15.29
C GLY A 364 13.32 0.06 -16.71
N ARG A 365 12.50 -0.76 -17.36
CA ARG A 365 12.63 -1.14 -18.79
C ARG A 365 12.17 -0.02 -19.72
N ALA A 366 10.96 0.49 -19.53
CA ALA A 366 10.30 1.44 -20.43
C ALA A 366 11.00 2.81 -20.48
N LEU A 367 11.71 3.22 -19.44
CA LEU A 367 12.44 4.49 -19.38
C LEU A 367 13.55 4.62 -20.43
N ALA A 368 14.06 3.50 -20.96
CA ALA A 368 14.98 3.55 -22.11
C ALA A 368 14.27 4.18 -23.32
N TRP A 369 13.09 3.67 -23.65
CA TRP A 369 12.26 4.16 -24.74
C TRP A 369 11.78 5.61 -24.53
N VAL A 370 11.43 5.99 -23.31
CA VAL A 370 11.04 7.38 -23.00
C VAL A 370 12.15 8.36 -23.35
N SER A 371 13.40 8.02 -23.01
CA SER A 371 14.55 8.91 -23.17
C SER A 371 14.97 9.14 -24.64
N GLU A 372 14.43 8.38 -25.59
CA GLU A 372 14.80 8.48 -27.02
C GLU A 372 14.20 9.69 -27.74
N HIS A 373 13.10 10.26 -27.22
CA HIS A 373 12.39 11.33 -27.92
C HIS A 373 11.87 12.42 -26.97
N PRO A 374 12.11 13.72 -27.26
CA PRO A 374 11.69 14.82 -26.39
C PRO A 374 10.19 14.83 -26.03
N LEU A 375 9.30 14.55 -27.00
CA LEU A 375 7.87 14.50 -26.75
C LEU A 375 7.50 13.40 -25.73
N ARG A 376 8.14 12.22 -25.79
CA ARG A 376 7.92 11.15 -24.82
C ARG A 376 8.39 11.57 -23.42
N VAL A 377 9.51 12.30 -23.33
CA VAL A 377 9.99 12.88 -22.08
C VAL A 377 8.97 13.87 -21.52
N GLY A 378 8.48 14.78 -22.35
CA GLY A 378 7.48 15.79 -21.93
C GLY A 378 6.21 15.13 -21.41
N LEU A 379 5.64 14.19 -22.16
CA LEU A 379 4.43 13.47 -21.74
C LEU A 379 4.65 12.64 -20.46
N PHE A 380 5.77 11.95 -20.37
CA PHE A 380 6.15 11.21 -19.18
C PHE A 380 6.26 12.12 -17.94
N VAL A 381 6.90 13.28 -18.07
CA VAL A 381 7.04 14.25 -16.99
C VAL A 381 5.70 14.86 -16.61
N ALA A 382 4.81 15.12 -17.57
CA ALA A 382 3.47 15.61 -17.26
C ALA A 382 2.68 14.63 -16.39
N LEU A 383 2.64 13.35 -16.77
CA LEU A 383 1.97 12.31 -16.01
C LEU A 383 2.67 11.99 -14.68
N MET A 384 3.99 12.07 -14.63
CA MET A 384 4.78 11.95 -13.41
C MET A 384 4.44 13.07 -12.41
N THR A 385 4.40 14.32 -12.87
CA THR A 385 4.06 15.49 -12.05
C THR A 385 2.64 15.39 -11.52
N TRP A 386 1.68 15.06 -12.39
CA TRP A 386 0.31 14.76 -11.99
C TRP A 386 0.27 13.72 -10.86
N SER A 387 0.86 12.54 -11.07
CA SER A 387 0.86 11.44 -10.12
C SER A 387 1.50 11.82 -8.79
N LEU A 388 2.66 12.49 -8.84
CA LEU A 388 3.38 12.93 -7.65
C LEU A 388 2.54 13.89 -6.81
N VAL A 389 1.92 14.88 -7.45
CA VAL A 389 1.13 15.89 -6.74
C VAL A 389 -0.11 15.29 -6.10
N ILE A 390 -0.91 14.52 -6.84
CA ILE A 390 -2.16 13.99 -6.28
C ILE A 390 -1.92 12.95 -5.19
N ASN A 391 -0.94 12.05 -5.36
CA ASN A 391 -0.62 11.06 -4.33
C ASN A 391 0.05 11.68 -3.11
N GLY A 392 0.91 12.69 -3.31
CA GLY A 392 1.52 13.42 -2.22
C GLY A 392 0.50 14.20 -1.40
N LEU A 393 -0.40 14.96 -2.05
CA LEU A 393 -1.48 15.66 -1.38
C LEU A 393 -2.40 14.69 -0.62
N ALA A 394 -2.80 13.57 -1.24
CA ALA A 394 -3.64 12.57 -0.59
C ALA A 394 -2.95 11.93 0.61
N GLY A 395 -1.68 11.59 0.49
CA GLY A 395 -0.91 10.96 1.55
C GLY A 395 -0.65 11.86 2.75
N ASP A 396 -0.56 13.18 2.54
CA ASP A 396 -0.30 14.14 3.60
C ASP A 396 -1.56 14.80 4.16
N LEU A 397 -2.44 15.28 3.27
CA LEU A 397 -3.60 16.08 3.71
C LEU A 397 -4.77 15.22 4.18
N TRP A 398 -5.03 14.10 3.49
CA TRP A 398 -6.15 13.22 3.84
C TRP A 398 -5.92 11.77 3.41
N PRO A 399 -5.02 11.03 4.08
CA PRO A 399 -4.72 9.62 3.72
C PRO A 399 -5.88 8.66 4.01
N HIS A 400 -6.93 9.13 4.67
CA HIS A 400 -8.15 8.39 4.99
C HIS A 400 -9.30 8.70 4.04
N LEU A 401 -9.04 9.06 2.79
CA LEU A 401 -10.00 9.63 1.87
C LEU A 401 -11.37 8.94 1.94
N ASP A 402 -12.36 9.66 2.42
CA ASP A 402 -13.76 9.24 2.40
C ASP A 402 -14.34 9.62 1.04
N LEU A 403 -14.73 8.63 0.26
CA LEU A 403 -15.25 8.83 -1.10
C LEU A 403 -16.77 9.00 -1.13
N THR A 404 -17.42 9.01 0.02
CA THR A 404 -18.86 9.27 0.11
C THR A 404 -19.14 10.72 -0.27
N ASN A 405 -20.06 10.93 -1.21
CA ASN A 405 -20.40 12.25 -1.72
C ASN A 405 -19.23 13.03 -2.34
N ILE A 406 -18.35 12.34 -3.06
CA ILE A 406 -17.24 12.92 -3.83
C ILE A 406 -17.29 12.38 -5.25
N HIS A 407 -17.22 13.26 -6.26
CA HIS A 407 -16.98 12.89 -7.66
C HIS A 407 -15.50 13.00 -8.02
N GLN A 408 -14.84 14.05 -7.53
CA GLN A 408 -13.47 14.39 -7.87
C GLN A 408 -12.66 14.72 -6.61
N PRO A 409 -11.93 13.74 -6.03
CA PRO A 409 -11.22 13.94 -4.77
C PRO A 409 -10.21 15.09 -4.78
N VAL A 410 -9.55 15.32 -5.91
CA VAL A 410 -8.50 16.35 -6.01
C VAL A 410 -9.09 17.73 -5.84
N SER A 411 -10.11 18.10 -6.63
CA SER A 411 -10.71 19.45 -6.59
C SER A 411 -11.69 19.64 -5.43
N GLU A 412 -12.36 18.56 -4.97
CA GLU A 412 -13.38 18.67 -3.92
C GLU A 412 -12.80 18.56 -2.50
N VAL A 413 -11.64 17.91 -2.33
CA VAL A 413 -11.04 17.69 -1.01
C VAL A 413 -9.59 18.18 -0.93
N LEU A 414 -8.69 17.64 -1.76
CA LEU A 414 -7.26 17.84 -1.57
C LEU A 414 -6.80 19.27 -1.85
N LEU A 415 -7.24 19.88 -2.96
CA LEU A 415 -6.91 21.29 -3.27
C LEU A 415 -7.53 22.28 -2.27
N PRO A 416 -8.81 22.14 -1.83
CA PRO A 416 -9.36 22.95 -0.75
C PRO A 416 -8.55 22.88 0.55
N LEU A 417 -8.21 21.67 1.02
CA LEU A 417 -7.40 21.48 2.22
C LEU A 417 -6.01 22.12 2.07
N TRP A 418 -5.36 21.93 0.92
CA TRP A 418 -4.06 22.54 0.63
C TRP A 418 -4.13 24.07 0.60
N ARG A 419 -5.14 24.65 -0.04
CA ARG A 419 -5.37 26.12 -0.09
C ARG A 419 -5.66 26.70 1.30
N ALA A 420 -6.32 25.94 2.16
CA ALA A 420 -6.58 26.31 3.54
C ALA A 420 -5.32 26.16 4.45
N GLY A 421 -4.16 25.82 3.87
CA GLY A 421 -2.90 25.67 4.61
C GLY A 421 -2.87 24.49 5.58
N ARG A 422 -3.72 23.46 5.36
CA ARG A 422 -3.75 22.28 6.20
C ARG A 422 -2.48 21.47 6.01
N THR A 423 -1.85 21.06 7.10
CA THR A 423 -0.57 20.29 7.09
C THR A 423 -0.54 19.31 8.27
N PRO A 424 -1.48 18.31 8.34
CA PRO A 424 -1.62 17.49 9.54
C PRO A 424 -0.43 16.54 9.78
N TYR A 425 0.31 16.20 8.74
CA TYR A 425 1.32 15.14 8.76
C TYR A 425 2.73 15.62 8.42
N THR A 426 2.90 16.88 7.99
CA THR A 426 4.21 17.48 7.72
C THR A 426 4.59 18.53 8.76
N PRO A 427 5.88 18.78 8.98
CA PRO A 427 6.33 19.85 9.86
C PRO A 427 5.75 21.21 9.45
N ALA A 428 5.32 21.99 10.43
CA ALA A 428 4.82 23.34 10.23
C ALA A 428 5.85 24.23 9.50
N GLY A 429 5.36 25.12 8.63
CA GLY A 429 6.19 26.11 7.91
C GLY A 429 6.68 25.65 6.53
N VAL A 430 6.98 24.38 6.31
CA VAL A 430 7.39 23.87 4.99
C VAL A 430 6.22 23.26 4.22
N GLY A 431 5.39 22.52 4.91
CA GLY A 431 4.22 21.84 4.34
C GLY A 431 4.57 20.82 3.26
N ILE A 432 3.54 20.18 2.74
CA ILE A 432 3.68 19.18 1.68
C ILE A 432 4.29 19.75 0.38
N THR A 433 4.06 21.04 0.10
CA THR A 433 4.55 21.68 -1.13
C THR A 433 6.08 21.59 -1.25
N GLY A 434 6.81 21.81 -0.16
CA GLY A 434 8.27 21.66 -0.16
C GLY A 434 8.71 20.23 -0.45
N ALA A 435 8.05 19.23 0.15
CA ALA A 435 8.32 17.82 -0.11
C ALA A 435 8.02 17.42 -1.57
N LEU A 436 6.94 17.93 -2.15
CA LEU A 436 6.56 17.69 -3.55
C LEU A 436 7.59 18.30 -4.51
N ILE A 437 8.04 19.53 -4.25
CA ILE A 437 9.10 20.17 -5.04
C ILE A 437 10.40 19.35 -4.94
N ALA A 438 10.83 18.97 -3.74
CA ALA A 438 12.03 18.16 -3.55
C ALA A 438 11.91 16.78 -4.24
N GLY A 439 10.76 16.12 -4.14
CA GLY A 439 10.48 14.87 -4.82
C GLY A 439 10.53 15.00 -6.33
N LEU A 440 9.88 16.03 -6.89
CA LEU A 440 9.88 16.32 -8.32
C LEU A 440 11.31 16.60 -8.84
N LEU A 441 12.06 17.44 -8.16
CA LEU A 441 13.45 17.73 -8.52
C LEU A 441 14.30 16.46 -8.46
N GLY A 442 14.16 15.64 -7.42
CA GLY A 442 14.85 14.36 -7.31
C GLY A 442 14.55 13.42 -8.49
N LEU A 443 13.27 13.29 -8.88
CA LEU A 443 12.87 12.47 -10.03
C LEU A 443 13.40 13.06 -11.35
N LEU A 444 13.40 14.36 -11.55
CA LEU A 444 13.96 15.03 -12.73
C LEU A 444 15.49 14.86 -12.82
N ILE A 445 16.20 14.92 -11.71
CA ILE A 445 17.65 14.64 -11.63
C ILE A 445 17.91 13.18 -12.05
N LEU A 446 17.09 12.23 -11.59
CA LEU A 446 17.19 10.83 -11.99
C LEU A 446 16.82 10.62 -13.47
N LEU A 447 15.82 11.33 -13.98
CA LEU A 447 15.47 11.27 -15.41
C LEU A 447 16.61 11.81 -16.29
N ARG A 448 17.28 12.91 -15.87
CA ARG A 448 18.37 13.57 -16.58
C ARG A 448 18.07 13.71 -18.09
N PRO A 449 17.11 14.56 -18.46
CA PRO A 449 16.79 14.78 -19.87
C PRO A 449 18.05 15.29 -20.60
N GLY A 450 18.49 14.57 -21.61
CA GLY A 450 19.81 14.77 -22.22
C GLY A 450 19.90 16.04 -23.10
N PRO A 451 19.38 16.03 -24.34
CA PRO A 451 19.45 17.18 -25.24
C PRO A 451 18.61 18.37 -24.72
N ARG A 452 19.01 19.60 -25.12
CA ARG A 452 18.25 20.83 -24.78
C ARG A 452 16.75 20.71 -25.07
N ALA A 453 16.37 20.08 -26.19
CA ALA A 453 14.97 19.84 -26.54
C ALA A 453 14.24 18.94 -25.51
N ALA A 454 14.90 17.91 -24.97
CA ALA A 454 14.31 17.04 -23.95
C ALA A 454 14.17 17.78 -22.60
N ALA A 455 15.12 18.66 -22.26
CA ALA A 455 15.03 19.49 -21.05
C ALA A 455 13.88 20.52 -21.14
N ILE A 456 13.70 21.15 -22.30
CA ILE A 456 12.54 22.04 -22.56
C ILE A 456 11.23 21.24 -22.48
N ALA A 457 11.17 20.07 -23.11
CA ALA A 457 10.00 19.20 -23.07
C ALA A 457 9.69 18.73 -21.65
N ALA A 458 10.68 18.45 -20.81
CA ALA A 458 10.47 18.14 -19.39
C ALA A 458 9.88 19.34 -18.62
N GLY A 459 10.40 20.57 -18.83
CA GLY A 459 9.83 21.79 -18.24
C GLY A 459 8.36 22.01 -18.63
N LEU A 460 8.05 21.87 -19.94
CA LEU A 460 6.68 21.94 -20.43
C LEU A 460 5.81 20.81 -19.86
N GLY A 461 6.39 19.64 -19.66
CA GLY A 461 5.73 18.51 -19.00
C GLY A 461 5.35 18.82 -17.56
N VAL A 462 6.23 19.46 -16.78
CA VAL A 462 5.88 19.91 -15.41
C VAL A 462 4.70 20.87 -15.46
N ALA A 463 4.76 21.90 -16.31
CA ALA A 463 3.67 22.87 -16.46
C ALA A 463 2.34 22.19 -16.87
N ALA A 464 2.40 21.25 -17.83
CA ALA A 464 1.23 20.49 -18.25
C ALA A 464 0.66 19.63 -17.11
N GLY A 465 1.52 18.93 -16.33
CA GLY A 465 1.09 18.12 -15.20
C GLY A 465 0.40 18.95 -14.11
N LEU A 466 0.95 20.12 -13.78
CA LEU A 466 0.30 21.06 -12.85
C LEU A 466 -1.02 21.61 -13.44
N GLY A 467 -1.04 21.88 -14.75
CA GLY A 467 -2.25 22.27 -15.47
C GLY A 467 -3.35 21.21 -15.40
N LEU A 468 -3.00 19.92 -15.52
CA LEU A 468 -3.95 18.81 -15.34
C LEU A 468 -4.51 18.79 -13.91
N VAL A 469 -3.69 19.00 -12.87
CA VAL A 469 -4.16 19.09 -11.48
C VAL A 469 -5.15 20.24 -11.34
N ALA A 470 -4.83 21.42 -11.89
CA ALA A 470 -5.74 22.58 -11.85
C ALA A 470 -7.03 22.32 -12.63
N ALA A 471 -6.95 21.62 -13.77
CA ALA A 471 -8.10 21.28 -14.61
C ALA A 471 -9.11 20.35 -13.93
N THR A 472 -8.75 19.67 -12.82
CA THR A 472 -9.73 18.90 -12.04
C THR A 472 -10.87 19.79 -11.50
N ALA A 473 -10.64 21.10 -11.35
CA ALA A 473 -11.66 22.07 -10.95
C ALA A 473 -12.75 22.29 -12.01
N LEU A 474 -12.55 21.82 -13.25
CA LEU A 474 -13.55 21.88 -14.32
C LEU A 474 -14.62 20.77 -14.21
N PHE A 475 -14.35 19.73 -13.42
CA PHE A 475 -15.34 18.69 -13.18
C PHE A 475 -16.45 19.20 -12.26
N ALA A 476 -17.69 18.84 -12.58
CA ALA A 476 -18.82 19.18 -11.74
C ALA A 476 -18.68 18.50 -10.36
N PRO A 477 -18.69 19.27 -9.26
CA PRO A 477 -18.59 18.70 -7.94
C PRO A 477 -19.84 17.89 -7.60
N HIS A 478 -19.71 16.96 -6.66
CA HIS A 478 -20.86 16.26 -6.11
C HIS A 478 -21.82 17.26 -5.44
N PRO A 479 -23.16 17.13 -5.58
CA PRO A 479 -24.11 18.07 -4.98
C PRO A 479 -23.95 18.25 -3.46
N ARG A 480 -23.44 17.23 -2.77
CA ARG A 480 -23.12 17.26 -1.33
C ARG A 480 -21.63 17.48 -1.05
N GLY A 481 -20.80 17.81 -2.04
CA GLY A 481 -19.34 17.93 -1.89
C GLY A 481 -18.96 18.97 -0.84
N ALA A 482 -19.60 20.13 -0.82
CA ALA A 482 -19.35 21.17 0.19
C ALA A 482 -19.66 20.70 1.63
N ALA A 483 -20.76 19.98 1.83
CA ALA A 483 -21.12 19.43 3.14
C ALA A 483 -20.13 18.32 3.56
N ASN A 484 -19.68 17.52 2.61
CA ASN A 484 -18.67 16.50 2.86
C ASN A 484 -17.30 17.11 3.22
N LEU A 485 -16.87 18.16 2.52
CA LEU A 485 -15.64 18.88 2.87
C LEU A 485 -15.72 19.49 4.27
N ALA A 486 -16.84 20.14 4.62
CA ALA A 486 -17.06 20.68 5.95
C ALA A 486 -17.05 19.57 7.05
N TYR A 487 -17.57 18.38 6.72
CA TYR A 487 -17.44 17.21 7.61
C TYR A 487 -15.98 16.79 7.75
N ILE A 488 -15.22 16.65 6.66
CA ILE A 488 -13.80 16.29 6.66
C ILE A 488 -13.00 17.29 7.50
N GLU A 489 -13.19 18.60 7.29
CA GLU A 489 -12.52 19.65 8.06
C GLU A 489 -12.82 19.59 9.56
N ARG A 490 -14.05 19.27 9.96
CA ARG A 490 -14.44 19.12 11.36
C ARG A 490 -13.80 17.90 12.03
N VAL A 491 -13.61 16.81 11.28
CA VAL A 491 -12.98 15.58 11.78
C VAL A 491 -11.50 15.50 11.47
N TRP A 492 -10.97 16.50 10.78
CA TRP A 492 -9.57 16.62 10.43
C TRP A 492 -8.67 16.61 11.67
N GLU A 493 -7.57 15.90 11.61
CA GLU A 493 -6.67 15.77 12.74
C GLU A 493 -5.84 17.05 12.91
N PRO A 494 -5.77 17.62 14.13
CA PRO A 494 -4.99 18.83 14.36
C PRO A 494 -3.50 18.58 14.13
N PRO A 495 -2.73 19.63 13.77
CA PRO A 495 -1.28 19.54 13.67
C PRO A 495 -0.64 19.11 14.99
N PRO A 496 0.62 18.61 14.97
CA PRO A 496 1.31 18.12 16.17
C PRO A 496 1.39 19.15 17.32
N ASP A 497 1.41 20.43 16.99
CA ASP A 497 1.53 21.53 17.94
C ASP A 497 0.17 22.00 18.49
N GLY A 498 -0.92 21.35 18.10
CA GLY A 498 -2.25 21.66 18.62
C GLY A 498 -2.39 21.26 20.09
N ALA A 499 -3.24 21.98 20.81
CA ALA A 499 -3.50 21.78 22.24
C ALA A 499 -4.17 20.44 22.62
N ALA A 500 -4.44 19.56 21.64
CA ALA A 500 -5.02 18.25 21.91
C ALA A 500 -3.97 17.31 22.52
N VAL A 501 -4.10 16.97 23.76
CA VAL A 501 -3.24 15.99 24.44
C VAL A 501 -3.58 14.59 23.89
N SER A 502 -2.57 13.90 23.36
CA SER A 502 -2.72 12.52 22.92
C SER A 502 -3.06 11.61 24.11
N ALA A 503 -3.97 10.66 23.90
CA ALA A 503 -4.37 9.73 24.94
C ALA A 503 -3.15 8.95 25.49
N ILE A 504 -2.98 8.98 26.82
CA ILE A 504 -1.98 8.16 27.51
C ILE A 504 -2.49 6.72 27.54
N LEU A 505 -1.65 5.80 27.14
CA LEU A 505 -1.94 4.37 27.10
C LEU A 505 -1.41 3.71 28.36
N GLU A 506 -2.31 3.38 29.28
CA GLU A 506 -1.97 2.53 30.40
C GLU A 506 -2.03 1.04 30.01
N PRO A 507 -1.15 0.19 30.58
CA PRO A 507 -1.23 -1.25 30.36
C PRO A 507 -2.60 -1.81 30.74
N LEU A 508 -3.11 -2.74 29.93
CA LEU A 508 -4.34 -3.46 30.24
C LEU A 508 -4.06 -4.44 31.39
N SER A 509 -4.95 -4.51 32.36
CA SER A 509 -4.91 -5.57 33.38
C SER A 509 -5.15 -6.94 32.71
N ARG A 510 -4.40 -7.96 33.13
CA ARG A 510 -4.58 -9.35 32.70
C ARG A 510 -5.93 -9.92 33.12
#